data_f27795365f54173d49c7ab041a32a2a8
#
_entry.id   f27795365f54173d49c7ab041a32a2a8
#
_cell.length_a   1.000
_cell.length_b   1.000
_cell.length_c   1.000
_cell.angle_alpha   90.00
_cell.angle_beta   90.00
_cell.angle_gamma   90.00
#
_symmetry.space_group_name_H-M   'P 1'
#
loop_
_entity.id
_entity.type
_entity.pdbx_description
1 polymer ?
#
loop_
_entity_poly.entity_id
_entity_poly.type
_entity_poly.pdbx_seq_one_letter_code
_entity_poly.pdbx_strand_id
1 'polypeptide(L)'
;MPPIVAPRILRATSAISSYLSHLSLQCALRRAARLARAPAFPYSSMPISALSTRFAPRARVCLRAAAVVATCTALAFAPAAHARKKPHKDARRAPVVSAAARDAGLPASVLVALQRAKVPASAMSVVVERVGDPQPLIAWNANRPMLPASTMKLVTTFAGLSILGPEFRWRTTAYADGPVDPDGTLQGNLYIKGTGDPKLVPEELIDLVDKIRKAGIKRVAGGLVLDKSYFAASTRDLPSFDDDVSAPYNVGPDPLLYAFKAISFTVTPGEDGKVAVDVLPPLANLSIDNQLYEGSGSCASAAAAARPTLNADGAMLTASFAGDYPLRCGARTTNLAILDHTTFFARGFLALWQQDGGTIAGPVAEGKVPSAARPIAVHHGPVLGSVVYDINKFSNNVMARNLFLTIGAVAGKPPATPEQSSRVIRAFLQKNGIAMPDLVLDNGSGLSRDEHVSALSLAALLQAANASPVAQAFVDSLPIAGIDGTMKNRLTNAGVLGNAHIKTGTLRDVRAIAGYVAGADGQSYVVVSFINDDHAEAARAAHDTLLEWIYAGAH
;
A
#
# COMPACT_ATOMS: atom_id res chain seq x y z
N MET A 1 -21.84 15.07 32.69
CA MET A 1 -21.00 14.02 32.09
C MET A 1 -21.73 13.50 30.85
N PRO A 2 -21.28 13.83 29.62
CA PRO A 2 -21.83 13.26 28.40
C PRO A 2 -21.10 11.96 28.05
N PRO A 3 -21.71 11.02 27.31
CA PRO A 3 -21.16 9.73 27.01
C PRO A 3 -20.05 9.82 25.94
N ILE A 4 -19.01 9.05 26.18
CA ILE A 4 -17.83 8.92 25.33
C ILE A 4 -18.24 8.19 24.03
N VAL A 5 -18.12 8.87 22.89
CA VAL A 5 -18.31 8.30 21.55
C VAL A 5 -17.03 7.54 21.17
N ALA A 6 -17.14 6.24 20.99
CA ALA A 6 -16.04 5.39 20.52
C ALA A 6 -15.67 5.72 19.05
N PRO A 7 -14.39 5.80 18.70
CA PRO A 7 -13.97 6.19 17.35
C PRO A 7 -14.12 5.03 16.35
N ARG A 8 -14.71 5.32 15.18
CA ARG A 8 -14.79 4.46 14.01
C ARG A 8 -13.45 4.44 13.26
N ILE A 9 -12.46 3.66 13.72
CA ILE A 9 -11.10 3.58 13.13
C ILE A 9 -10.91 2.41 12.14
N LEU A 10 -11.94 1.63 11.84
CA LEU A 10 -11.82 0.28 11.24
C LEU A 10 -11.54 0.20 9.72
N ARG A 11 -11.32 1.28 8.97
CA ARG A 11 -11.25 1.20 7.49
C ARG A 11 -9.91 1.55 6.83
N ALA A 12 -8.98 2.20 7.51
CA ALA A 12 -7.65 2.46 6.94
C ALA A 12 -6.70 1.24 7.03
N THR A 13 -6.97 0.33 7.96
CA THR A 13 -6.15 -0.87 8.23
C THR A 13 -6.33 -2.00 7.20
N SER A 14 -7.42 -2.01 6.41
CA SER A 14 -7.72 -3.10 5.48
C SER A 14 -6.73 -3.18 4.29
N ALA A 15 -6.18 -2.05 3.83
CA ALA A 15 -5.28 -2.03 2.69
C ALA A 15 -3.87 -2.57 3.05
N ILE A 16 -3.37 -2.24 4.25
CA ILE A 16 -2.09 -2.77 4.74
C ILE A 16 -2.25 -4.24 5.13
N SER A 17 -3.41 -4.63 5.69
CA SER A 17 -3.71 -6.01 6.04
C SER A 17 -3.74 -6.94 4.82
N SER A 18 -4.35 -6.52 3.70
CA SER A 18 -4.33 -7.32 2.47
C SER A 18 -2.94 -7.44 1.86
N TYR A 19 -2.12 -6.42 1.97
CA TYR A 19 -0.74 -6.46 1.48
C TYR A 19 0.14 -7.38 2.33
N LEU A 20 0.03 -7.29 3.65
CA LEU A 20 0.79 -8.13 4.59
C LEU A 20 0.29 -9.58 4.62
N SER A 21 -0.99 -9.86 4.35
CA SER A 21 -1.50 -11.23 4.18
C SER A 21 -1.02 -11.88 2.87
N HIS A 22 -0.83 -11.12 1.80
CA HIS A 22 -0.17 -11.62 0.58
C HIS A 22 1.31 -11.94 0.80
N LEU A 23 2.02 -11.15 1.60
CA LEU A 23 3.41 -11.41 1.99
C LEU A 23 3.53 -12.68 2.84
N SER A 24 2.62 -12.91 3.79
CA SER A 24 2.63 -14.13 4.62
C SER A 24 2.42 -15.41 3.80
N LEU A 25 1.55 -15.37 2.79
CA LEU A 25 1.30 -16.50 1.90
C LEU A 25 2.51 -16.79 0.99
N GLN A 26 3.20 -15.76 0.48
CA GLN A 26 4.41 -15.93 -0.32
C GLN A 26 5.58 -16.45 0.53
N CYS A 27 5.71 -16.02 1.78
CA CYS A 27 6.72 -16.53 2.71
C CYS A 27 6.48 -18.01 3.03
N ALA A 28 5.24 -18.42 3.28
CA ALA A 28 4.86 -19.82 3.51
C ALA A 28 5.12 -20.72 2.29
N LEU A 29 4.81 -20.24 1.08
CA LEU A 29 5.04 -20.98 -0.17
C LEU A 29 6.54 -21.15 -0.49
N ARG A 30 7.38 -20.14 -0.22
CA ARG A 30 8.84 -20.24 -0.39
C ARG A 30 9.48 -21.12 0.67
N ARG A 31 8.93 -21.20 1.88
CA ARG A 31 9.37 -22.12 2.94
C ARG A 31 9.07 -23.56 2.59
N ALA A 32 7.90 -23.85 2.02
CA ALA A 32 7.54 -25.18 1.51
C ALA A 32 8.46 -25.62 0.35
N ALA A 33 8.83 -24.70 -0.55
CA ALA A 33 9.75 -24.95 -1.65
C ALA A 33 11.20 -25.20 -1.22
N ARG A 34 11.65 -24.64 -0.06
CA ARG A 34 12.99 -24.91 0.51
C ARG A 34 13.06 -26.26 1.24
N LEU A 35 11.97 -26.68 1.90
CA LEU A 35 11.89 -28.01 2.54
C LEU A 35 11.87 -29.18 1.54
N ALA A 36 11.45 -28.93 0.29
CA ALA A 36 11.46 -29.91 -0.79
C ALA A 36 12.84 -30.07 -1.48
N ARG A 37 13.86 -29.31 -1.09
CA ARG A 37 15.23 -29.40 -1.63
C ARG A 37 16.25 -29.81 -0.57
N ALA A 38 16.05 -30.95 0.07
CA ALA A 38 17.11 -31.62 0.81
C ALA A 38 17.94 -32.50 -0.17
N PRO A 39 19.29 -32.45 -0.10
CA PRO A 39 20.11 -33.19 -1.05
C PRO A 39 20.09 -34.69 -0.76
N ALA A 40 19.81 -35.50 -1.79
CA ALA A 40 20.09 -36.93 -1.78
C ALA A 40 21.61 -37.13 -1.91
N PHE A 41 22.18 -37.92 -1.00
CA PHE A 41 23.58 -38.34 -1.01
C PHE A 41 23.89 -39.22 -2.21
N PRO A 42 25.13 -39.22 -2.74
CA PRO A 42 25.51 -39.90 -3.98
C PRO A 42 25.87 -41.36 -3.76
N TYR A 43 25.41 -42.25 -4.66
CA TYR A 43 26.08 -43.52 -4.92
C TYR A 43 26.67 -43.52 -6.32
N SER A 44 27.91 -43.94 -6.34
CA SER A 44 28.84 -43.98 -7.46
C SER A 44 28.58 -45.09 -8.44
N SER A 45 29.07 -44.88 -9.65
CA SER A 45 29.71 -45.75 -10.62
C SER A 45 28.94 -46.25 -11.84
N MET A 46 29.24 -45.60 -12.91
CA MET A 46 29.77 -46.06 -14.25
C MET A 46 28.92 -46.92 -15.20
N PRO A 47 29.31 -46.96 -16.51
CA PRO A 47 28.44 -46.53 -17.61
C PRO A 47 28.02 -47.68 -18.52
N ILE A 48 27.17 -47.44 -19.54
CA ILE A 48 27.24 -48.00 -20.90
C ILE A 48 26.03 -47.59 -21.75
N SER A 49 26.36 -46.89 -22.80
CA SER A 49 25.89 -46.94 -24.21
C SER A 49 24.45 -47.23 -24.60
N ALA A 50 23.92 -46.28 -25.35
CA ALA A 50 23.26 -46.42 -26.67
C ALA A 50 22.03 -47.31 -26.83
N LEU A 51 20.92 -46.77 -27.25
CA LEU A 51 20.28 -46.94 -28.56
C LEU A 51 18.87 -46.35 -28.60
N SER A 52 18.71 -45.44 -29.52
CA SER A 52 17.56 -45.16 -30.40
C SER A 52 16.25 -45.92 -30.17
N THR A 53 15.13 -45.25 -30.23
CA THR A 53 14.14 -45.14 -31.31
C THR A 53 12.77 -44.66 -30.79
N ARG A 54 12.29 -43.65 -31.40
CA ARG A 54 10.94 -43.35 -31.91
C ARG A 54 9.75 -44.15 -31.33
N PHE A 55 8.71 -43.41 -30.88
CA PHE A 55 7.35 -43.39 -31.45
C PHE A 55 6.39 -42.58 -30.60
N ALA A 56 5.81 -41.54 -31.15
CA ALA A 56 4.46 -41.04 -30.85
C ALA A 56 3.50 -41.71 -31.84
N PRO A 57 2.18 -41.50 -31.87
CA PRO A 57 1.25 -40.73 -31.06
C PRO A 57 -0.14 -41.42 -30.83
N ARG A 58 -1.15 -40.64 -30.42
CA ARG A 58 -2.64 -40.76 -30.58
C ARG A 58 -3.39 -40.79 -29.24
N ALA A 59 -4.07 -39.75 -28.81
CA ALA A 59 -5.35 -39.15 -29.23
C ALA A 59 -6.55 -40.12 -29.27
N ARG A 60 -7.57 -39.78 -28.47
CA ARG A 60 -9.04 -39.85 -28.72
C ARG A 60 -9.78 -39.67 -27.39
N VAL A 61 -10.42 -38.51 -27.18
CA VAL A 61 -11.81 -38.17 -27.55
C VAL A 61 -12.85 -39.17 -27.00
N CYS A 62 -13.69 -38.69 -26.10
CA CYS A 62 -15.11 -39.03 -26.08
C CYS A 62 -15.92 -37.86 -25.48
N LEU A 63 -16.56 -37.15 -26.38
CA LEU A 63 -17.79 -36.36 -26.19
C LEU A 63 -18.94 -37.32 -25.85
N ARG A 64 -19.87 -36.91 -24.99
CA ARG A 64 -21.30 -37.19 -25.18
C ARG A 64 -22.14 -36.10 -24.57
N ALA A 65 -22.81 -35.40 -25.45
CA ALA A 65 -23.96 -34.56 -25.24
C ALA A 65 -25.23 -35.42 -25.09
N ALA A 66 -26.21 -34.93 -24.36
CA ALA A 66 -27.61 -35.23 -24.63
C ALA A 66 -28.48 -34.08 -24.14
N ALA A 67 -29.13 -33.45 -25.09
CA ALA A 67 -30.25 -32.52 -24.95
C ALA A 67 -31.56 -33.34 -25.02
N VAL A 68 -32.63 -32.83 -24.36
CA VAL A 68 -34.04 -33.03 -24.71
C VAL A 68 -34.82 -31.93 -24.02
N VAL A 69 -35.30 -30.90 -24.67
CA VAL A 69 -36.52 -30.67 -25.47
C VAL A 69 -37.80 -30.56 -24.63
N ALA A 70 -38.37 -29.43 -24.80
CA ALA A 70 -39.63 -28.81 -24.44
C ALA A 70 -40.89 -29.69 -24.51
N THR A 71 -41.92 -29.30 -23.77
CA THR A 71 -43.27 -29.14 -24.34
C THR A 71 -44.19 -28.27 -23.48
N CYS A 72 -45.03 -27.58 -24.19
CA CYS A 72 -46.02 -26.57 -23.92
C CYS A 72 -47.32 -27.05 -23.23
N THR A 73 -48.10 -25.98 -22.87
CA THR A 73 -49.60 -25.86 -22.81
C THR A 73 -50.29 -26.35 -21.53
N ALA A 74 -51.23 -25.70 -20.94
CA ALA A 74 -52.27 -24.78 -21.33
C ALA A 74 -53.03 -24.24 -20.07
N LEU A 75 -53.49 -23.04 -20.19
CA LEU A 75 -54.76 -22.42 -19.70
C LEU A 75 -55.63 -23.12 -18.62
N ALA A 76 -55.91 -22.38 -17.53
CA ALA A 76 -57.25 -22.35 -16.94
C ALA A 76 -57.50 -21.01 -16.21
N PHE A 77 -58.63 -20.39 -16.54
CA PHE A 77 -59.23 -19.18 -16.02
C PHE A 77 -59.86 -19.41 -14.63
N ALA A 78 -59.79 -18.42 -13.72
CA ALA A 78 -60.90 -17.78 -12.97
C ALA A 78 -60.45 -17.28 -11.58
N PRO A 79 -61.19 -16.45 -10.83
CA PRO A 79 -61.56 -15.06 -11.12
C PRO A 79 -61.05 -14.08 -10.04
N ALA A 80 -61.16 -12.81 -10.34
CA ALA A 80 -60.74 -11.67 -9.53
C ALA A 80 -61.39 -11.59 -8.15
N ALA A 81 -60.57 -11.50 -7.09
CA ALA A 81 -60.99 -10.98 -5.80
C ALA A 81 -60.46 -9.56 -5.63
N HIS A 82 -61.36 -8.60 -5.49
CA HIS A 82 -61.05 -7.19 -5.26
C HIS A 82 -60.45 -7.01 -3.85
N ALA A 83 -59.14 -6.86 -3.75
CA ALA A 83 -58.46 -6.35 -2.58
C ALA A 83 -58.32 -4.82 -2.69
N ARG A 84 -59.04 -4.10 -1.81
CA ARG A 84 -58.93 -2.65 -1.63
C ARG A 84 -57.47 -2.28 -1.32
N LYS A 85 -56.78 -1.59 -2.26
CA LYS A 85 -55.48 -0.92 -2.04
C LYS A 85 -55.69 0.21 -1.03
N LYS A 86 -55.05 0.11 0.14
CA LYS A 86 -54.77 1.25 1.01
C LYS A 86 -53.82 2.22 0.30
N PRO A 87 -54.00 3.54 0.43
CA PRO A 87 -53.07 4.48 -0.19
C PRO A 87 -51.72 4.39 0.49
N HIS A 88 -50.66 4.03 -0.27
CA HIS A 88 -49.29 4.21 0.13
C HIS A 88 -48.99 5.72 0.20
N LYS A 89 -48.95 6.25 1.41
CA LYS A 89 -48.27 7.52 1.69
C LYS A 89 -46.79 7.20 1.85
N ASP A 90 -45.99 7.94 1.10
CA ASP A 90 -44.57 8.21 1.15
C ASP A 90 -43.83 7.85 -0.15
N ALA A 91 -44.26 8.50 -1.24
CA ALA A 91 -43.32 8.87 -2.27
C ALA A 91 -42.39 9.96 -1.66
N ARG A 92 -41.24 9.57 -1.15
CA ARG A 92 -40.18 10.54 -0.78
C ARG A 92 -39.90 11.38 -2.02
N ARG A 93 -40.30 12.66 -2.00
CA ARG A 93 -39.94 13.63 -3.02
C ARG A 93 -38.44 13.58 -3.20
N ALA A 94 -37.99 13.33 -4.42
CA ALA A 94 -36.59 13.51 -4.77
C ALA A 94 -36.16 14.91 -4.34
N PRO A 95 -34.98 15.09 -3.75
CA PRO A 95 -34.51 16.40 -3.32
C PRO A 95 -34.47 17.34 -4.52
N VAL A 96 -35.11 18.51 -4.37
CA VAL A 96 -35.14 19.54 -5.40
C VAL A 96 -33.79 20.26 -5.39
N VAL A 97 -32.98 20.07 -6.42
CA VAL A 97 -31.72 20.81 -6.61
C VAL A 97 -32.05 22.27 -6.89
N SER A 98 -31.43 23.21 -6.16
CA SER A 98 -31.64 24.65 -6.36
C SER A 98 -31.19 25.12 -7.75
N ALA A 99 -31.82 26.17 -8.28
CA ALA A 99 -31.45 26.72 -9.58
C ALA A 99 -29.98 27.17 -9.64
N ALA A 100 -29.47 27.82 -8.57
CA ALA A 100 -28.07 28.24 -8.45
C ALA A 100 -27.07 27.06 -8.52
N ALA A 101 -27.48 25.85 -8.11
CA ALA A 101 -26.65 24.66 -8.20
C ALA A 101 -26.64 24.03 -9.61
N ARG A 102 -27.69 24.28 -10.43
CA ARG A 102 -27.76 23.82 -11.82
C ARG A 102 -26.88 24.65 -12.76
N ASP A 103 -26.66 25.94 -12.45
CA ASP A 103 -25.78 26.83 -13.21
C ASP A 103 -24.28 26.59 -12.89
N ALA A 104 -24.00 25.72 -11.92
CA ALA A 104 -22.65 25.49 -11.41
C ALA A 104 -21.77 24.56 -12.30
N GLY A 105 -22.29 24.06 -13.41
CA GLY A 105 -21.50 23.18 -14.31
C GLY A 105 -21.22 21.77 -13.78
N LEU A 106 -21.72 21.42 -12.58
CA LEU A 106 -21.64 20.06 -12.04
C LEU A 106 -22.84 19.20 -12.48
N PRO A 107 -22.65 17.91 -12.77
CA PRO A 107 -23.76 16.99 -13.09
C PRO A 107 -24.81 16.96 -11.97
N ALA A 108 -26.09 16.92 -12.35
CA ALA A 108 -27.20 16.91 -11.39
C ALA A 108 -27.11 15.76 -10.39
N SER A 109 -26.64 14.59 -10.83
CA SER A 109 -26.40 13.42 -9.96
C SER A 109 -25.37 13.69 -8.86
N VAL A 110 -24.29 14.42 -9.19
CA VAL A 110 -23.24 14.84 -8.24
C VAL A 110 -23.82 15.81 -7.21
N LEU A 111 -24.59 16.81 -7.66
CA LEU A 111 -25.24 17.77 -6.77
C LEU A 111 -26.21 17.11 -5.79
N VAL A 112 -27.00 16.14 -6.25
CA VAL A 112 -27.90 15.34 -5.40
C VAL A 112 -27.12 14.52 -4.37
N ALA A 113 -25.98 13.94 -4.77
CA ALA A 113 -25.13 13.17 -3.86
C ALA A 113 -24.49 14.06 -2.77
N LEU A 114 -24.01 15.25 -3.13
CA LEU A 114 -23.48 16.25 -2.20
C LEU A 114 -24.56 16.71 -1.21
N GLN A 115 -25.77 17.01 -1.71
CA GLN A 115 -26.89 17.42 -0.85
C GLN A 115 -27.27 16.34 0.17
N ARG A 116 -27.32 15.07 -0.24
CA ARG A 116 -27.57 13.93 0.66
C ARG A 116 -26.49 13.79 1.72
N ALA A 117 -25.26 14.10 1.37
CA ALA A 117 -24.12 14.11 2.29
C ALA A 117 -24.07 15.36 3.19
N LYS A 118 -24.93 16.36 2.94
CA LYS A 118 -24.91 17.68 3.60
C LYS A 118 -23.62 18.46 3.35
N VAL A 119 -22.99 18.25 2.20
CA VAL A 119 -21.78 18.95 1.76
C VAL A 119 -22.17 20.01 0.74
N PRO A 120 -21.82 21.29 0.95
CA PRO A 120 -22.09 22.34 -0.04
C PRO A 120 -21.23 22.15 -1.28
N ALA A 121 -21.76 22.47 -2.47
CA ALA A 121 -21.01 22.36 -3.72
C ALA A 121 -19.71 23.22 -3.72
N SER A 122 -19.70 24.31 -2.94
CA SER A 122 -18.49 25.15 -2.74
C SER A 122 -17.34 24.42 -2.06
N ALA A 123 -17.59 23.34 -1.31
CA ALA A 123 -16.56 22.51 -0.67
C ALA A 123 -15.91 21.50 -1.64
N MET A 124 -16.43 21.41 -2.87
CA MET A 124 -15.92 20.54 -3.92
C MET A 124 -15.16 21.32 -4.99
N SER A 125 -14.08 20.73 -5.50
CA SER A 125 -13.37 21.15 -6.72
C SER A 125 -13.36 20.00 -7.71
N VAL A 126 -13.60 20.29 -8.98
CA VAL A 126 -13.63 19.27 -10.05
C VAL A 126 -13.00 19.82 -11.32
N VAL A 127 -12.16 19.00 -11.94
CA VAL A 127 -11.73 19.17 -13.35
C VAL A 127 -11.98 17.85 -14.08
N VAL A 128 -12.63 17.92 -15.22
CA VAL A 128 -12.77 16.81 -16.17
C VAL A 128 -12.34 17.31 -17.54
N GLU A 129 -11.40 16.61 -18.18
CA GLU A 129 -10.85 16.93 -19.50
C GLU A 129 -10.77 15.65 -20.34
N ARG A 130 -10.79 15.76 -21.68
CA ARG A 130 -10.36 14.65 -22.53
C ARG A 130 -8.85 14.49 -22.48
N VAL A 131 -8.38 13.26 -22.54
CA VAL A 131 -6.94 13.00 -22.66
C VAL A 131 -6.43 13.56 -23.99
N GLY A 132 -5.38 14.37 -23.92
CA GLY A 132 -4.80 15.06 -25.08
C GLY A 132 -5.50 16.38 -25.46
N ASP A 133 -6.59 16.76 -24.79
CA ASP A 133 -7.28 18.03 -24.96
C ASP A 133 -7.46 18.70 -23.58
N PRO A 134 -6.68 19.74 -23.26
CA PRO A 134 -6.75 20.40 -21.95
C PRO A 134 -7.97 21.35 -21.81
N GLN A 135 -8.89 21.39 -22.78
CA GLN A 135 -10.12 22.16 -22.63
C GLN A 135 -11.07 21.42 -21.67
N PRO A 136 -11.37 22.02 -20.50
CA PRO A 136 -12.16 21.32 -19.50
C PRO A 136 -13.63 21.19 -19.92
N LEU A 137 -14.18 19.98 -19.76
CA LEU A 137 -15.62 19.72 -19.82
C LEU A 137 -16.30 20.19 -18.53
N ILE A 138 -15.60 20.07 -17.42
CA ILE A 138 -15.97 20.63 -16.11
C ILE A 138 -14.74 21.32 -15.51
N ALA A 139 -14.91 22.56 -15.04
CA ALA A 139 -13.91 23.33 -14.30
C ALA A 139 -14.55 24.03 -13.09
N TRP A 140 -15.02 23.24 -12.11
CA TRP A 140 -15.66 23.75 -10.91
C TRP A 140 -14.64 23.98 -9.79
N ASN A 141 -14.52 25.22 -9.30
CA ASN A 141 -13.47 25.64 -8.32
C ASN A 141 -12.06 25.20 -8.72
N ALA A 142 -11.77 25.07 -10.02
CA ALA A 142 -10.62 24.36 -10.58
C ALA A 142 -9.26 24.88 -10.10
N ASN A 143 -9.14 26.19 -9.89
CA ASN A 143 -7.91 26.86 -9.47
C ASN A 143 -7.75 26.98 -7.95
N ARG A 144 -8.74 26.51 -7.17
CA ARG A 144 -8.68 26.59 -5.72
C ARG A 144 -7.70 25.55 -5.15
N PRO A 145 -6.64 25.97 -4.43
CA PRO A 145 -5.78 25.02 -3.71
C PRO A 145 -6.57 24.32 -2.62
N MET A 146 -6.51 23.00 -2.58
CA MET A 146 -7.22 22.16 -1.62
C MET A 146 -6.29 21.08 -1.08
N LEU A 147 -6.63 20.51 0.07
CA LEU A 147 -5.95 19.33 0.60
C LEU A 147 -6.22 18.13 -0.33
N PRO A 148 -5.19 17.56 -0.97
CA PRO A 148 -5.36 16.47 -1.93
C PRO A 148 -5.40 15.10 -1.27
N ALA A 149 -5.07 15.01 0.03
CA ALA A 149 -4.82 13.75 0.68
C ALA A 149 -3.90 12.87 -0.18
N SER A 150 -4.08 11.55 -0.19
CA SER A 150 -3.20 10.62 -0.90
C SER A 150 -3.18 10.75 -2.44
N THR A 151 -3.96 11.66 -3.07
CA THR A 151 -3.76 11.95 -4.49
C THR A 151 -2.47 12.73 -4.75
N MET A 152 -1.86 13.35 -3.71
CA MET A 152 -0.51 13.93 -3.77
C MET A 152 0.54 12.90 -4.22
N LYS A 153 0.35 11.61 -3.92
CA LYS A 153 1.24 10.54 -4.37
C LYS A 153 1.41 10.48 -5.89
N LEU A 154 0.45 10.99 -6.66
CA LEU A 154 0.57 11.08 -8.12
C LEU A 154 1.73 12.01 -8.53
N VAL A 155 1.91 13.12 -7.82
CA VAL A 155 3.06 14.03 -8.05
C VAL A 155 4.37 13.31 -7.73
N THR A 156 4.46 12.67 -6.57
CA THR A 156 5.66 11.96 -6.12
C THR A 156 6.01 10.78 -7.03
N THR A 157 5.04 9.97 -7.42
CA THR A 157 5.28 8.76 -8.22
C THR A 157 5.58 9.09 -9.67
N PHE A 158 4.90 10.07 -10.26
CA PHE A 158 5.22 10.54 -11.61
C PHE A 158 6.61 11.18 -11.67
N ALA A 159 6.95 12.06 -10.73
CA ALA A 159 8.28 12.65 -10.63
C ALA A 159 9.35 11.57 -10.43
N GLY A 160 9.10 10.59 -9.56
CA GLY A 160 10.00 9.46 -9.31
C GLY A 160 10.28 8.65 -10.57
N LEU A 161 9.24 8.21 -11.27
CA LEU A 161 9.39 7.46 -12.54
C LEU A 161 10.12 8.27 -13.60
N SER A 162 9.85 9.58 -13.70
CA SER A 162 10.42 10.42 -14.75
C SER A 162 11.88 10.83 -14.48
N ILE A 163 12.23 11.06 -13.21
CA ILE A 163 13.58 11.53 -12.81
C ILE A 163 14.55 10.36 -12.66
N LEU A 164 14.10 9.27 -12.03
CA LEU A 164 14.94 8.12 -11.70
C LEU A 164 14.88 7.01 -12.75
N GLY A 165 13.79 6.94 -13.52
CA GLY A 165 13.48 5.84 -14.43
C GLY A 165 12.81 4.66 -13.76
N PRO A 166 11.93 3.90 -14.47
CA PRO A 166 11.19 2.76 -13.90
C PRO A 166 12.09 1.61 -13.43
N GLU A 167 13.30 1.48 -13.98
CA GLU A 167 14.29 0.44 -13.66
C GLU A 167 15.21 0.80 -12.48
N PHE A 168 15.08 1.99 -11.90
CA PHE A 168 15.87 2.39 -10.75
C PHE A 168 15.69 1.40 -9.60
N ARG A 169 16.81 1.09 -8.89
CA ARG A 169 16.82 0.20 -7.73
C ARG A 169 17.58 0.83 -6.57
N TRP A 170 17.04 0.67 -5.38
CA TRP A 170 17.73 0.99 -4.13
C TRP A 170 18.79 -0.05 -3.80
N ARG A 171 19.71 0.33 -2.93
CA ARG A 171 20.78 -0.55 -2.44
C ARG A 171 20.84 -0.54 -0.92
N THR A 172 20.97 -1.73 -0.35
CA THR A 172 21.35 -1.93 1.05
C THR A 172 22.68 -2.67 1.05
N THR A 173 23.73 -2.04 1.57
CA THR A 173 25.11 -2.54 1.47
C THR A 173 25.66 -2.86 2.86
N ALA A 174 26.24 -4.02 3.00
CA ALA A 174 27.00 -4.42 4.18
C ALA A 174 28.50 -4.12 4.00
N TYR A 175 29.14 -3.61 5.04
CA TYR A 175 30.59 -3.32 5.08
C TYR A 175 31.21 -3.91 6.32
N ALA A 176 32.52 -4.16 6.28
CA ALA A 176 33.31 -4.59 7.43
C ALA A 176 34.57 -3.72 7.56
N ASP A 177 34.94 -3.39 8.81
CA ASP A 177 36.13 -2.58 9.14
C ASP A 177 37.32 -3.39 9.69
N GLY A 178 37.20 -4.73 9.74
CA GLY A 178 38.23 -5.64 10.21
C GLY A 178 38.43 -6.86 9.31
N PRO A 179 39.45 -7.71 9.61
CA PRO A 179 39.65 -8.99 8.94
C PRO A 179 38.61 -10.02 9.36
N VAL A 180 38.45 -11.05 8.54
CA VAL A 180 37.62 -12.22 8.85
C VAL A 180 38.56 -13.40 9.10
N ASP A 181 38.45 -14.00 10.29
CA ASP A 181 39.26 -15.17 10.67
C ASP A 181 38.82 -16.43 9.92
N PRO A 182 39.68 -17.48 9.86
CA PRO A 182 39.35 -18.73 9.17
C PRO A 182 38.06 -19.41 9.65
N ASP A 183 37.65 -19.16 10.93
CA ASP A 183 36.42 -19.68 11.51
C ASP A 183 35.18 -18.86 11.15
N GLY A 184 35.34 -17.78 10.39
CA GLY A 184 34.28 -16.88 9.95
C GLY A 184 33.93 -15.77 10.97
N THR A 185 34.84 -15.46 11.89
CA THR A 185 34.65 -14.35 12.84
C THR A 185 35.23 -13.06 12.25
N LEU A 186 34.37 -12.04 12.06
CA LEU A 186 34.79 -10.68 11.71
C LEU A 186 35.38 -10.01 12.96
N GLN A 187 36.67 -9.69 12.94
CA GLN A 187 37.39 -8.95 13.99
C GLN A 187 37.19 -7.43 13.81
N GLY A 188 35.96 -7.00 13.92
CA GLY A 188 35.54 -5.62 13.71
C GLY A 188 34.03 -5.49 13.74
N ASN A 189 33.53 -4.35 13.28
CA ASN A 189 32.10 -4.06 13.21
C ASN A 189 31.54 -4.45 11.83
N LEU A 190 30.28 -4.86 11.84
CA LEU A 190 29.46 -5.01 10.65
C LEU A 190 28.60 -3.75 10.48
N TYR A 191 28.79 -3.05 9.36
CA TYR A 191 28.00 -1.86 9.00
C TYR A 191 26.94 -2.23 7.99
N ILE A 192 25.72 -1.71 8.18
CA ILE A 192 24.65 -1.80 7.16
C ILE A 192 24.26 -0.38 6.75
N LYS A 193 24.43 -0.08 5.46
CA LYS A 193 24.08 1.23 4.87
C LYS A 193 22.91 1.11 3.93
N GLY A 194 21.83 1.86 4.19
CA GLY A 194 20.65 1.95 3.33
C GLY A 194 20.63 3.19 2.44
N THR A 195 19.97 3.07 1.29
CA THR A 195 19.66 4.18 0.39
C THR A 195 18.17 4.51 0.33
N GLY A 196 17.39 4.04 1.30
CA GLY A 196 15.95 4.34 1.41
C GLY A 196 15.06 3.38 0.66
N ASP A 197 15.44 2.10 0.53
CA ASP A 197 14.58 1.08 -0.08
C ASP A 197 13.21 1.04 0.62
N PRO A 198 12.12 1.42 -0.08
CA PRO A 198 10.80 1.45 0.55
C PRO A 198 10.16 0.07 0.69
N LYS A 199 10.81 -0.99 0.17
CA LYS A 199 10.29 -2.36 0.16
C LYS A 199 11.33 -3.37 0.63
N LEU A 200 12.20 -2.99 1.57
CA LEU A 200 13.10 -3.93 2.24
C LEU A 200 12.29 -4.80 3.22
N VAL A 201 11.62 -5.80 2.68
CA VAL A 201 10.80 -6.77 3.41
C VAL A 201 11.66 -7.94 3.93
N PRO A 202 11.12 -8.86 4.77
CA PRO A 202 11.91 -9.96 5.32
C PRO A 202 12.67 -10.77 4.28
N GLU A 203 12.06 -11.07 3.14
CA GLU A 203 12.67 -11.84 2.04
C GLU A 203 13.90 -11.13 1.45
N GLU A 204 13.82 -9.81 1.34
CA GLU A 204 14.90 -8.97 0.82
C GLU A 204 16.05 -8.85 1.84
N LEU A 205 15.73 -8.75 3.12
CA LEU A 205 16.73 -8.72 4.19
C LEU A 205 17.43 -10.09 4.35
N ILE A 206 16.72 -11.20 4.16
CA ILE A 206 17.29 -12.56 4.11
C ILE A 206 18.34 -12.65 2.99
N ASP A 207 18.07 -12.10 1.80
CA ASP A 207 19.03 -12.09 0.70
C ASP A 207 20.33 -11.37 1.09
N LEU A 208 20.24 -10.24 1.80
CA LEU A 208 21.42 -9.53 2.30
C LEU A 208 22.19 -10.38 3.33
N VAL A 209 21.49 -10.96 4.31
CA VAL A 209 22.08 -11.83 5.35
C VAL A 209 22.78 -13.04 4.71
N ASP A 210 22.12 -13.71 3.76
CA ASP A 210 22.69 -14.84 3.02
C ASP A 210 23.97 -14.43 2.27
N LYS A 211 24.00 -13.24 1.65
CA LYS A 211 25.19 -12.72 0.94
C LYS A 211 26.35 -12.42 1.91
N ILE A 212 26.07 -11.84 3.07
CA ILE A 212 27.08 -11.62 4.10
C ILE A 212 27.69 -12.95 4.56
N ARG A 213 26.85 -13.97 4.78
CA ARG A 213 27.32 -15.31 5.17
C ARG A 213 28.14 -16.00 4.06
N LYS A 214 27.73 -15.87 2.81
CA LYS A 214 28.47 -16.37 1.64
C LYS A 214 29.83 -15.69 1.47
N ALA A 215 29.96 -14.43 1.92
CA ALA A 215 31.25 -13.74 1.99
C ALA A 215 32.15 -14.23 3.15
N GLY A 216 31.74 -15.25 3.90
CA GLY A 216 32.51 -15.93 4.94
C GLY A 216 32.26 -15.43 6.36
N ILE A 217 31.41 -14.43 6.58
CA ILE A 217 31.16 -13.89 7.93
C ILE A 217 30.04 -14.71 8.58
N LYS A 218 30.37 -15.35 9.73
CA LYS A 218 29.45 -16.13 10.54
C LYS A 218 29.20 -15.50 11.90
N ARG A 219 30.19 -14.82 12.45
CA ARG A 219 30.16 -14.13 13.76
C ARG A 219 30.79 -12.74 13.62
N VAL A 220 30.36 -11.82 14.44
CA VAL A 220 30.88 -10.45 14.51
C VAL A 220 31.39 -10.21 15.94
N ALA A 221 32.70 -9.98 16.10
CA ALA A 221 33.30 -9.67 17.41
C ALA A 221 33.00 -8.25 17.88
N GLY A 222 32.83 -7.32 16.94
CA GLY A 222 32.37 -5.96 17.20
C GLY A 222 30.85 -5.82 17.19
N GLY A 223 30.36 -4.62 16.89
CA GLY A 223 28.94 -4.27 16.88
C GLY A 223 28.28 -4.30 15.50
N LEU A 224 26.96 -4.10 15.50
CA LEU A 224 26.15 -3.80 14.31
C LEU A 224 25.94 -2.29 14.22
N VAL A 225 26.50 -1.66 13.18
CA VAL A 225 26.40 -0.21 12.97
C VAL A 225 25.52 0.11 11.77
N LEU A 226 24.50 0.92 11.98
CA LEU A 226 23.50 1.29 10.99
C LEU A 226 23.81 2.66 10.40
N ASP A 227 24.25 2.71 9.13
CA ASP A 227 24.49 3.96 8.41
C ASP A 227 23.20 4.43 7.72
N LYS A 228 22.56 5.40 8.37
CA LYS A 228 21.31 6.04 7.93
C LYS A 228 21.55 7.45 7.39
N SER A 229 22.76 7.78 7.00
CA SER A 229 23.17 9.13 6.57
C SER A 229 22.63 9.55 5.19
N TYR A 230 21.88 8.69 4.51
CA TYR A 230 21.32 9.00 3.19
C TYR A 230 20.15 10.00 3.25
N PHE A 231 19.36 9.96 4.34
CA PHE A 231 18.36 10.96 4.66
C PHE A 231 18.77 11.77 5.90
N ALA A 232 18.36 13.03 5.99
CA ALA A 232 18.62 13.85 7.15
C ALA A 232 17.95 13.25 8.41
N ALA A 233 18.63 13.32 9.56
CA ALA A 233 18.11 12.78 10.81
C ALA A 233 16.76 13.39 11.20
N SER A 234 16.52 14.66 10.87
CA SER A 234 15.27 15.37 11.10
C SER A 234 14.06 14.84 10.32
N THR A 235 14.26 13.92 9.38
CA THR A 235 13.15 13.32 8.59
C THR A 235 12.54 12.09 9.23
N ARG A 236 13.20 11.52 10.25
CA ARG A 236 12.82 10.27 10.91
C ARG A 236 12.03 10.55 12.19
N ASP A 237 11.21 9.57 12.59
CA ASP A 237 10.51 9.59 13.89
C ASP A 237 9.77 10.91 14.19
N LEU A 238 9.19 11.51 13.13
CA LEU A 238 8.36 12.69 13.23
C LEU A 238 7.12 12.41 14.10
N PRO A 239 6.53 13.44 14.72
CA PRO A 239 5.24 13.30 15.39
C PRO A 239 4.21 12.65 14.48
N SER A 240 3.32 11.83 15.06
CA SER A 240 2.20 11.27 14.31
C SER A 240 1.30 12.35 13.75
N PHE A 241 0.69 12.10 12.60
CA PHE A 241 -0.27 13.03 11.97
C PHE A 241 -1.54 13.22 12.82
N ASP A 242 -1.89 12.20 13.58
CA ASP A 242 -3.04 12.13 14.47
C ASP A 242 -2.68 11.46 15.80
N ASP A 243 -3.67 11.21 16.66
CA ASP A 243 -3.47 10.68 18.01
C ASP A 243 -3.10 9.19 18.03
N ASP A 244 -3.17 8.45 16.92
CA ASP A 244 -2.78 7.04 16.86
C ASP A 244 -1.29 6.87 16.53
N VAL A 245 -0.45 7.03 17.55
CA VAL A 245 1.00 6.92 17.45
C VAL A 245 1.48 5.52 17.02
N SER A 246 0.62 4.49 17.17
CA SER A 246 0.94 3.10 16.80
C SER A 246 0.51 2.75 15.37
N ALA A 247 -0.17 3.65 14.68
CA ALA A 247 -0.69 3.37 13.35
C ALA A 247 0.42 3.33 12.29
N PRO A 248 0.53 2.25 11.49
CA PRO A 248 1.55 2.15 10.46
C PRO A 248 1.52 3.24 9.39
N TYR A 249 0.37 3.90 9.16
CA TYR A 249 0.27 5.00 8.19
C TYR A 249 0.99 6.26 8.66
N ASN A 250 1.32 6.38 9.96
CA ASN A 250 2.07 7.50 10.53
C ASN A 250 3.60 7.32 10.42
N VAL A 251 4.09 6.14 10.05
CA VAL A 251 5.53 5.86 9.98
C VAL A 251 6.26 6.86 9.10
N GLY A 252 7.32 7.46 9.64
CA GLY A 252 8.23 8.34 8.92
C GLY A 252 9.16 7.57 7.96
N PRO A 253 9.86 8.27 7.05
CA PRO A 253 10.83 7.66 6.16
C PRO A 253 12.12 7.29 6.89
N ASP A 254 12.83 6.26 6.39
CA ASP A 254 14.16 5.89 6.90
C ASP A 254 15.02 5.26 5.79
N PRO A 255 16.35 5.53 5.75
CA PRO A 255 17.25 4.89 4.78
C PRO A 255 17.31 3.37 4.90
N LEU A 256 17.03 2.81 6.08
CA LEU A 256 16.96 1.38 6.39
C LEU A 256 15.52 0.99 6.80
N LEU A 257 14.52 1.45 6.05
CA LEU A 257 13.13 1.10 6.30
C LEU A 257 12.92 -0.39 6.11
N TYR A 258 12.77 -1.13 7.21
CA TYR A 258 12.50 -2.57 7.20
C TYR A 258 11.02 -2.85 7.42
N ALA A 259 10.42 -3.72 6.60
CA ALA A 259 9.04 -4.21 6.71
C ALA A 259 8.02 -3.10 7.08
N PHE A 260 8.17 -1.91 6.46
CA PHE A 260 7.34 -0.71 6.70
C PHE A 260 7.32 -0.23 8.16
N LYS A 261 8.26 -0.68 9.00
CA LYS A 261 8.29 -0.50 10.47
C LYS A 261 6.98 -0.95 11.15
N ALA A 262 6.36 -2.01 10.66
CA ALA A 262 5.09 -2.53 11.17
C ALA A 262 5.23 -3.97 11.64
N ILE A 263 4.80 -4.26 12.87
CA ILE A 263 4.64 -5.62 13.38
C ILE A 263 3.21 -6.06 13.09
N SER A 264 3.06 -7.16 12.38
CA SER A 264 1.77 -7.80 12.10
C SER A 264 1.57 -8.97 13.04
N PHE A 265 0.54 -8.90 13.87
CA PHE A 265 0.09 -10.00 14.70
C PHE A 265 -1.15 -10.61 14.06
N THR A 266 -1.07 -11.86 13.61
CA THR A 266 -2.20 -12.57 13.01
C THR A 266 -2.71 -13.62 13.97
N VAL A 267 -3.91 -13.40 14.51
CA VAL A 267 -4.62 -14.35 15.36
C VAL A 267 -5.46 -15.25 14.47
N THR A 268 -5.26 -16.58 14.56
CA THR A 268 -5.96 -17.58 13.76
C THR A 268 -6.57 -18.64 14.67
N PRO A 269 -7.90 -18.77 14.74
CA PRO A 269 -8.54 -19.86 15.48
C PRO A 269 -8.39 -21.17 14.71
N GLY A 270 -7.99 -22.25 15.40
CA GLY A 270 -7.87 -23.60 14.86
C GLY A 270 -9.07 -24.48 15.17
N GLU A 271 -9.30 -25.50 14.34
CA GLU A 271 -10.38 -26.50 14.55
C GLU A 271 -10.15 -27.38 15.80
N ASP A 272 -8.94 -27.39 16.34
CA ASP A 272 -8.56 -28.12 17.55
C ASP A 272 -8.86 -27.35 18.87
N GLY A 273 -9.58 -26.22 18.77
CA GLY A 273 -9.89 -25.34 19.91
C GLY A 273 -8.72 -24.44 20.35
N LYS A 274 -7.59 -24.48 19.65
CA LYS A 274 -6.45 -23.61 19.92
C LYS A 274 -6.52 -22.36 19.05
N VAL A 275 -6.03 -21.26 19.60
CA VAL A 275 -5.92 -20.00 18.88
C VAL A 275 -4.44 -19.68 18.71
N ALA A 276 -3.96 -19.67 17.47
CA ALA A 276 -2.57 -19.35 17.15
C ALA A 276 -2.36 -17.84 16.98
N VAL A 277 -1.16 -17.37 17.32
CA VAL A 277 -0.72 -16.00 17.06
C VAL A 277 0.58 -16.05 16.25
N ASP A 278 0.52 -15.63 15.00
CA ASP A 278 1.68 -15.49 14.12
C ASP A 278 2.16 -14.05 14.11
N VAL A 279 3.49 -13.86 14.01
CA VAL A 279 4.12 -12.54 14.01
C VAL A 279 5.00 -12.37 12.78
N LEU A 280 4.86 -11.24 12.09
CA LEU A 280 5.71 -10.82 10.98
C LEU A 280 6.05 -9.33 11.11
N PRO A 281 7.30 -8.94 10.79
CA PRO A 281 8.45 -9.78 10.51
C PRO A 281 8.97 -10.48 11.78
N PRO A 282 9.85 -11.50 11.67
CA PRO A 282 10.54 -12.04 12.83
C PRO A 282 11.43 -10.94 13.43
N LEU A 283 11.35 -10.77 14.76
CA LEU A 283 12.12 -9.78 15.51
C LEU A 283 12.81 -10.46 16.69
N ALA A 284 14.11 -10.22 16.86
CA ALA A 284 14.82 -10.63 18.06
C ALA A 284 14.24 -9.92 19.31
N ASN A 285 14.27 -10.60 20.43
CA ASN A 285 13.77 -10.09 21.72
C ASN A 285 12.27 -9.66 21.65
N LEU A 286 11.48 -10.38 20.88
CA LEU A 286 10.02 -10.31 20.90
C LEU A 286 9.48 -11.66 21.37
N SER A 287 8.71 -11.66 22.45
CA SER A 287 7.99 -12.83 22.96
C SER A 287 6.49 -12.67 22.83
N ILE A 288 5.78 -13.78 22.66
CA ILE A 288 4.33 -13.83 22.60
C ILE A 288 3.82 -14.58 23.82
N ASP A 289 3.01 -13.90 24.63
CA ASP A 289 2.24 -14.49 25.71
C ASP A 289 0.80 -14.67 25.20
N ASN A 290 0.47 -15.89 24.78
CA ASN A 290 -0.80 -16.20 24.17
C ASN A 290 -1.72 -16.95 25.13
N GLN A 291 -2.69 -16.24 25.68
CA GLN A 291 -3.74 -16.75 26.57
C GLN A 291 -5.13 -16.69 25.91
N LEU A 292 -5.17 -16.71 24.56
CA LEU A 292 -6.42 -16.81 23.80
C LEU A 292 -6.94 -18.25 23.85
N TYR A 293 -8.26 -18.39 23.95
CA TYR A 293 -8.94 -19.68 23.90
C TYR A 293 -10.18 -19.60 22.98
N GLU A 294 -10.59 -20.74 22.44
CA GLU A 294 -11.84 -20.80 21.70
C GLU A 294 -13.02 -20.57 22.64
N GLY A 295 -13.87 -19.62 22.27
CA GLY A 295 -15.02 -19.25 23.05
C GLY A 295 -16.27 -18.96 22.22
N SER A 296 -17.35 -18.52 22.86
CA SER A 296 -18.65 -18.23 22.22
C SER A 296 -18.94 -16.73 22.10
N GLY A 297 -18.03 -15.85 22.45
CA GLY A 297 -18.14 -14.40 22.45
C GLY A 297 -18.44 -13.78 21.07
N SER A 298 -18.60 -12.46 21.01
CA SER A 298 -18.84 -11.76 19.75
C SER A 298 -17.56 -11.56 18.94
N CYS A 299 -17.66 -11.39 17.60
CA CYS A 299 -16.50 -11.02 16.80
C CYS A 299 -16.01 -9.59 17.07
N ALA A 300 -16.76 -8.76 17.77
CA ALA A 300 -16.30 -7.46 18.27
C ALA A 300 -15.36 -7.63 19.48
N SER A 301 -15.70 -8.52 20.43
CA SER A 301 -14.79 -8.89 21.55
C SER A 301 -13.54 -9.61 21.04
N ALA A 302 -13.67 -10.53 20.07
CA ALA A 302 -12.53 -11.17 19.42
C ALA A 302 -11.59 -10.17 18.73
N ALA A 303 -12.14 -9.11 18.13
CA ALA A 303 -11.31 -8.05 17.51
C ALA A 303 -10.51 -7.27 18.56
N ALA A 304 -11.05 -7.07 19.76
CA ALA A 304 -10.31 -6.47 20.87
C ALA A 304 -9.25 -7.44 21.42
N ALA A 305 -9.57 -8.73 21.58
CA ALA A 305 -8.65 -9.78 22.03
C ALA A 305 -7.48 -10.02 21.06
N ALA A 306 -7.69 -9.77 19.75
CA ALA A 306 -6.63 -9.84 18.72
C ALA A 306 -5.65 -8.65 18.75
N ARG A 307 -5.85 -7.66 19.62
CA ARG A 307 -4.92 -6.55 19.81
C ARG A 307 -4.08 -6.82 21.06
N PRO A 308 -2.73 -6.92 20.94
CA PRO A 308 -1.90 -7.23 22.07
C PRO A 308 -1.83 -6.09 23.09
N THR A 309 -1.67 -6.45 24.34
CA THR A 309 -1.08 -5.58 25.36
C THR A 309 0.44 -5.73 25.27
N LEU A 310 1.15 -4.60 25.22
CA LEU A 310 2.59 -4.57 25.01
C LEU A 310 3.29 -4.19 26.31
N ASN A 311 4.30 -4.96 26.70
CA ASN A 311 5.15 -4.69 27.85
C ASN A 311 6.62 -4.78 27.44
N ALA A 312 7.38 -3.73 27.76
CA ALA A 312 8.83 -3.69 27.55
C ALA A 312 9.54 -3.88 28.90
N ASP A 313 10.39 -4.90 28.98
CA ASP A 313 11.27 -5.14 30.12
C ASP A 313 12.72 -5.24 29.61
N GLY A 314 13.49 -4.19 29.85
CA GLY A 314 14.82 -4.02 29.28
C GLY A 314 14.82 -4.15 27.76
N ALA A 315 15.56 -5.10 27.23
CA ALA A 315 15.63 -5.37 25.80
C ALA A 315 14.45 -6.22 25.28
N MET A 316 13.68 -6.89 26.15
CA MET A 316 12.59 -7.78 25.77
C MET A 316 11.30 -6.98 25.56
N LEU A 317 10.59 -7.28 24.48
CA LEU A 317 9.23 -6.83 24.22
C LEU A 317 8.30 -8.04 24.28
N THR A 318 7.31 -8.01 25.17
CA THR A 318 6.29 -9.05 25.28
C THR A 318 4.97 -8.53 24.75
N ALA A 319 4.37 -9.28 23.82
CA ALA A 319 3.03 -9.04 23.31
C ALA A 319 2.08 -10.08 23.91
N SER A 320 1.21 -9.65 24.82
CA SER A 320 0.26 -10.52 25.53
C SER A 320 -1.13 -10.43 24.90
N PHE A 321 -1.73 -11.57 24.65
CA PHE A 321 -3.08 -11.74 24.12
C PHE A 321 -3.92 -12.54 25.11
N ALA A 322 -5.12 -12.10 25.42
CA ALA A 322 -6.01 -12.81 26.34
C ALA A 322 -7.48 -12.63 25.93
N GLY A 323 -8.28 -13.65 26.22
CA GLY A 323 -9.73 -13.63 26.00
C GLY A 323 -10.24 -14.73 25.09
N ASP A 324 -11.55 -14.74 24.85
CA ASP A 324 -12.19 -15.69 23.97
C ASP A 324 -12.10 -15.25 22.49
N TYR A 325 -11.84 -16.22 21.62
CA TYR A 325 -11.72 -15.97 20.18
C TYR A 325 -12.49 -17.05 19.40
N PRO A 326 -13.77 -16.80 19.06
CA PRO A 326 -14.61 -17.78 18.38
C PRO A 326 -14.12 -18.16 16.98
N LEU A 327 -14.17 -19.45 16.63
CA LEU A 327 -13.78 -19.98 15.31
C LEU A 327 -14.47 -19.25 14.16
N ARG A 328 -15.75 -18.91 14.29
CA ARG A 328 -16.54 -18.19 13.27
C ARG A 328 -16.01 -16.79 12.91
N CYS A 329 -15.15 -16.21 13.75
CA CYS A 329 -14.60 -14.87 13.51
C CYS A 329 -13.43 -14.87 12.50
N GLY A 330 -12.90 -16.05 12.17
CA GLY A 330 -11.82 -16.23 11.21
C GLY A 330 -10.51 -15.57 11.64
N ALA A 331 -9.53 -15.58 10.77
CA ALA A 331 -8.23 -14.95 11.05
C ALA A 331 -8.34 -13.42 11.06
N ARG A 332 -7.61 -12.77 11.99
CA ARG A 332 -7.51 -11.31 12.12
C ARG A 332 -6.07 -10.88 12.28
N THR A 333 -5.69 -9.83 11.54
CA THR A 333 -4.36 -9.23 11.63
C THR A 333 -4.45 -7.83 12.24
N THR A 334 -3.61 -7.57 13.24
CA THR A 334 -3.38 -6.25 13.83
C THR A 334 -1.96 -5.81 13.49
N ASN A 335 -1.83 -4.59 12.94
CA ASN A 335 -0.53 -4.04 12.55
C ASN A 335 -0.19 -2.86 13.46
N LEU A 336 1.00 -2.87 14.07
CA LEU A 336 1.45 -1.86 15.02
C LEU A 336 2.85 -1.36 14.69
N ALA A 337 3.06 -0.05 14.74
CA ALA A 337 4.34 0.63 14.50
C ALA A 337 4.89 1.23 15.81
N ILE A 338 5.34 0.40 16.72
CA ILE A 338 5.61 0.73 18.13
C ILE A 338 7.09 0.86 18.51
N LEU A 339 8.01 0.47 17.63
CA LEU A 339 9.45 0.61 17.83
C LEU A 339 9.99 1.77 17.00
N ASP A 340 11.10 2.39 17.42
CA ASP A 340 11.85 3.30 16.55
C ASP A 340 12.50 2.55 15.38
N HIS A 341 12.94 3.26 14.35
CA HIS A 341 13.49 2.65 13.14
C HIS A 341 14.75 1.83 13.39
N THR A 342 15.64 2.32 14.26
CA THR A 342 16.92 1.69 14.58
C THR A 342 16.71 0.37 15.29
N THR A 343 15.90 0.38 16.34
CA THR A 343 15.54 -0.81 17.11
C THR A 343 14.78 -1.82 16.21
N PHE A 344 13.86 -1.36 15.37
CA PHE A 344 13.07 -2.24 14.51
C PHE A 344 13.94 -2.97 13.48
N PHE A 345 14.81 -2.21 12.76
CA PHE A 345 15.74 -2.81 11.80
C PHE A 345 16.70 -3.78 12.48
N ALA A 346 17.31 -3.35 13.59
CA ALA A 346 18.27 -4.18 14.32
C ALA A 346 17.67 -5.50 14.80
N ARG A 347 16.48 -5.48 15.39
CA ARG A 347 15.79 -6.70 15.83
C ARG A 347 15.44 -7.62 14.66
N GLY A 348 15.03 -7.06 13.51
CA GLY A 348 14.79 -7.85 12.30
C GLY A 348 16.07 -8.50 11.78
N PHE A 349 17.14 -7.73 11.66
CA PHE A 349 18.45 -8.24 11.23
C PHE A 349 18.97 -9.33 12.19
N LEU A 350 18.95 -9.08 13.50
CA LEU A 350 19.40 -10.03 14.51
C LEU A 350 18.58 -11.32 14.51
N ALA A 351 17.26 -11.25 14.34
CA ALA A 351 16.42 -12.45 14.26
C ALA A 351 16.84 -13.36 13.10
N LEU A 352 17.09 -12.78 11.93
CA LEU A 352 17.53 -13.52 10.74
C LEU A 352 18.98 -14.00 10.88
N TRP A 353 19.85 -13.19 11.48
CA TRP A 353 21.26 -13.54 11.73
C TRP A 353 21.41 -14.72 12.69
N GLN A 354 20.63 -14.72 13.78
CA GLN A 354 20.62 -15.75 14.81
C GLN A 354 19.96 -17.06 14.35
N GLN A 355 19.00 -16.99 13.43
CA GLN A 355 18.31 -18.17 12.90
C GLN A 355 19.29 -19.19 12.31
N ASP A 356 20.40 -18.72 11.72
CA ASP A 356 21.47 -19.55 11.17
C ASP A 356 22.68 -19.65 12.09
N GLY A 357 22.52 -19.42 13.39
CA GLY A 357 23.57 -19.54 14.41
C GLY A 357 24.59 -18.40 14.41
N GLY A 358 24.28 -17.25 13.78
CA GLY A 358 25.12 -16.06 13.81
C GLY A 358 25.08 -15.34 15.16
N THR A 359 26.19 -14.72 15.55
CA THR A 359 26.29 -13.89 16.76
C THR A 359 26.91 -12.54 16.46
N ILE A 360 26.53 -11.52 17.22
CA ILE A 360 27.15 -10.20 17.25
C ILE A 360 27.43 -9.88 18.71
N ALA A 361 28.70 -9.72 19.08
CA ALA A 361 29.10 -9.58 20.47
C ALA A 361 28.98 -8.14 20.99
N GLY A 362 29.18 -7.15 20.12
CA GLY A 362 29.10 -5.74 20.47
C GLY A 362 27.69 -5.15 20.34
N PRO A 363 27.53 -3.87 20.68
CA PRO A 363 26.25 -3.20 20.67
C PRO A 363 25.74 -2.90 19.25
N VAL A 364 24.43 -2.60 19.16
CA VAL A 364 23.83 -1.94 18.01
C VAL A 364 23.96 -0.43 18.18
N ALA A 365 24.42 0.26 17.14
CA ALA A 365 24.56 1.72 17.14
C ALA A 365 24.24 2.33 15.77
N GLU A 366 23.88 3.62 15.73
CA GLU A 366 23.90 4.40 14.49
C GLU A 366 25.31 4.97 14.27
N GLY A 367 25.76 4.96 13.02
CA GLY A 367 27.05 5.51 12.67
C GLY A 367 27.29 5.51 11.18
N LYS A 368 28.28 6.28 10.71
CA LYS A 368 28.67 6.30 9.30
C LYS A 368 29.66 5.18 9.00
N VAL A 369 29.55 4.58 7.84
CA VAL A 369 30.57 3.64 7.33
C VAL A 369 31.91 4.39 7.22
N PRO A 370 32.98 3.91 7.89
CA PRO A 370 34.33 4.48 7.74
C PRO A 370 34.83 4.37 6.29
N SER A 371 35.63 5.31 5.86
CA SER A 371 36.22 5.28 4.49
C SER A 371 37.11 4.06 4.23
N ALA A 372 37.70 3.49 5.28
CA ALA A 372 38.52 2.29 5.23
C ALA A 372 37.73 0.98 5.25
N ALA A 373 36.44 1.01 5.57
CA ALA A 373 35.60 -0.20 5.59
C ALA A 373 35.37 -0.70 4.16
N ARG A 374 35.49 -2.03 4.01
CA ARG A 374 35.31 -2.68 2.70
C ARG A 374 33.87 -3.15 2.50
N PRO A 375 33.29 -3.02 1.29
CA PRO A 375 32.00 -3.60 1.00
C PRO A 375 32.08 -5.14 0.99
N ILE A 376 31.10 -5.79 1.63
CA ILE A 376 31.03 -7.24 1.77
C ILE A 376 29.92 -7.83 0.92
N ALA A 377 28.75 -7.20 0.96
CA ALA A 377 27.55 -7.67 0.28
C ALA A 377 26.67 -6.49 -0.12
N VAL A 378 25.97 -6.64 -1.23
CA VAL A 378 24.98 -5.65 -1.70
C VAL A 378 23.68 -6.38 -1.99
N HIS A 379 22.59 -5.89 -1.41
CA HIS A 379 21.24 -6.20 -1.80
C HIS A 379 20.71 -5.09 -2.71
N HIS A 380 20.05 -5.48 -3.82
CA HIS A 380 19.34 -4.57 -4.71
C HIS A 380 17.84 -4.81 -4.56
N GLY A 381 17.13 -3.79 -4.12
CA GLY A 381 15.68 -3.82 -3.98
C GLY A 381 14.93 -3.99 -5.31
N PRO A 382 13.60 -4.04 -5.29
CA PRO A 382 12.79 -4.11 -6.49
C PRO A 382 12.95 -2.87 -7.37
N VAL A 383 12.57 -2.98 -8.65
CA VAL A 383 12.55 -1.83 -9.57
C VAL A 383 11.51 -0.80 -9.13
N LEU A 384 11.80 0.47 -9.39
CA LEU A 384 10.92 1.59 -9.03
C LEU A 384 9.51 1.43 -9.60
N GLY A 385 9.36 0.91 -10.82
CA GLY A 385 8.05 0.66 -11.42
C GLY A 385 7.16 -0.22 -10.53
N SER A 386 7.72 -1.30 -9.95
CA SER A 386 7.01 -2.17 -9.00
C SER A 386 6.70 -1.46 -7.68
N VAL A 387 7.61 -0.63 -7.19
CA VAL A 387 7.41 0.16 -5.97
C VAL A 387 6.30 1.20 -6.16
N VAL A 388 6.28 1.89 -7.30
CA VAL A 388 5.22 2.86 -7.65
C VAL A 388 3.85 2.17 -7.77
N TYR A 389 3.81 0.96 -8.33
CA TYR A 389 2.60 0.15 -8.35
C TYR A 389 2.05 -0.05 -6.93
N ASP A 390 2.87 -0.48 -5.99
CA ASP A 390 2.45 -0.70 -4.60
C ASP A 390 2.06 0.62 -3.90
N ILE A 391 2.82 1.71 -4.12
CA ILE A 391 2.49 3.04 -3.56
C ILE A 391 1.08 3.47 -3.97
N ASN A 392 0.75 3.37 -5.26
CA ASN A 392 -0.52 3.86 -5.78
C ASN A 392 -1.67 2.90 -5.52
N LYS A 393 -1.52 1.59 -5.74
CA LYS A 393 -2.55 0.57 -5.51
C LYS A 393 -2.99 0.52 -4.05
N PHE A 394 -2.04 0.53 -3.12
CA PHE A 394 -2.32 0.38 -1.68
C PHE A 394 -2.27 1.70 -0.92
N SER A 395 -1.97 2.80 -1.62
CA SER A 395 -1.86 4.13 -1.00
C SER A 395 -0.85 4.21 0.16
N ASN A 396 0.28 3.50 0.05
CA ASN A 396 1.26 3.37 1.13
C ASN A 396 2.01 4.68 1.38
N ASN A 397 1.87 5.24 2.60
CA ASN A 397 2.44 6.54 2.95
C ASN A 397 3.95 6.47 3.13
N VAL A 398 4.46 5.48 3.90
CA VAL A 398 5.89 5.42 4.18
C VAL A 398 6.72 5.14 2.93
N MET A 399 6.20 4.30 2.02
CA MET A 399 6.85 4.08 0.72
C MET A 399 6.90 5.37 -0.11
N ALA A 400 5.81 6.16 -0.13
CA ALA A 400 5.78 7.44 -0.83
C ALA A 400 6.76 8.45 -0.23
N ARG A 401 6.86 8.54 1.11
CA ARG A 401 7.82 9.38 1.83
C ARG A 401 9.27 8.99 1.52
N ASN A 402 9.58 7.68 1.50
CA ASN A 402 10.90 7.19 1.12
C ASN A 402 11.24 7.53 -0.33
N LEU A 403 10.29 7.36 -1.27
CA LEU A 403 10.49 7.76 -2.67
C LEU A 403 10.71 9.28 -2.80
N PHE A 404 9.92 10.09 -2.09
CA PHE A 404 10.05 11.53 -2.08
C PHE A 404 11.47 11.99 -1.67
N LEU A 405 12.00 11.43 -0.57
CA LEU A 405 13.38 11.72 -0.14
C LEU A 405 14.43 11.10 -1.08
N THR A 406 14.17 9.94 -1.67
CA THR A 406 15.06 9.32 -2.66
C THR A 406 15.26 10.23 -3.88
N ILE A 407 14.19 10.86 -4.38
CA ILE A 407 14.26 11.84 -5.48
C ILE A 407 15.22 12.98 -5.09
N GLY A 408 15.08 13.53 -3.89
CA GLY A 408 15.97 14.56 -3.37
C GLY A 408 17.41 14.12 -3.24
N ALA A 409 17.65 12.90 -2.76
CA ALA A 409 19.00 12.35 -2.58
C ALA A 409 19.71 12.11 -3.90
N VAL A 410 19.04 11.51 -4.90
CA VAL A 410 19.63 11.10 -6.18
C VAL A 410 19.85 12.29 -7.10
N ALA A 411 18.85 13.16 -7.27
CA ALA A 411 18.96 14.34 -8.13
C ALA A 411 19.63 15.54 -7.44
N GLY A 412 19.73 15.51 -6.11
CA GLY A 412 20.46 16.46 -5.29
C GLY A 412 21.75 15.84 -4.73
N LYS A 413 21.95 15.97 -3.41
CA LYS A 413 23.05 15.31 -2.68
C LYS A 413 22.55 14.84 -1.32
N PRO A 414 22.92 13.62 -0.87
CA PRO A 414 22.68 13.21 0.51
C PRO A 414 23.41 14.11 1.52
N PRO A 415 22.82 14.27 2.74
CA PRO A 415 21.54 13.75 3.19
C PRO A 415 20.35 14.51 2.59
N ALA A 416 19.33 13.77 2.14
CA ALA A 416 18.12 14.38 1.60
C ALA A 416 17.24 14.97 2.70
N THR A 417 16.59 16.12 2.38
CA THR A 417 15.57 16.76 3.20
C THR A 417 14.26 16.91 2.40
N PRO A 418 13.12 17.16 3.05
CA PRO A 418 11.86 17.43 2.36
C PRO A 418 11.95 18.64 1.43
N GLU A 419 12.60 19.72 1.87
CA GLU A 419 12.75 20.96 1.09
C GLU A 419 13.61 20.73 -0.16
N GLN A 420 14.66 19.91 -0.05
CA GLN A 420 15.50 19.54 -1.20
C GLN A 420 14.67 18.73 -2.20
N SER A 421 13.89 17.74 -1.74
CA SER A 421 13.03 16.90 -2.58
C SER A 421 11.96 17.74 -3.28
N SER A 422 11.32 18.66 -2.53
CA SER A 422 10.34 19.60 -3.10
C SER A 422 10.96 20.48 -4.19
N ARG A 423 12.17 21.03 -3.97
CA ARG A 423 12.86 21.83 -4.99
C ARG A 423 13.16 21.02 -6.26
N VAL A 424 13.64 19.78 -6.11
CA VAL A 424 13.93 18.91 -7.25
C VAL A 424 12.68 18.62 -8.06
N ILE A 425 11.56 18.25 -7.39
CA ILE A 425 10.29 17.96 -8.06
C ILE A 425 9.75 19.21 -8.77
N ARG A 426 9.75 20.37 -8.12
CA ARG A 426 9.31 21.62 -8.75
C ARG A 426 10.15 22.00 -9.96
N ALA A 427 11.47 21.86 -9.89
CA ALA A 427 12.36 22.10 -11.03
C ALA A 427 12.07 21.15 -12.19
N PHE A 428 11.79 19.88 -11.91
CA PHE A 428 11.36 18.89 -12.90
C PHE A 428 10.04 19.30 -13.57
N LEU A 429 9.02 19.67 -12.80
CA LEU A 429 7.71 20.10 -13.32
C LEU A 429 7.86 21.34 -14.22
N GLN A 430 8.60 22.36 -13.75
CA GLN A 430 8.86 23.58 -14.52
C GLN A 430 9.61 23.30 -15.83
N LYS A 431 10.66 22.47 -15.79
CA LYS A 431 11.44 22.08 -16.97
C LYS A 431 10.60 21.40 -18.04
N ASN A 432 9.58 20.66 -17.64
CA ASN A 432 8.70 19.93 -18.55
C ASN A 432 7.40 20.70 -18.88
N GLY A 433 7.31 21.99 -18.54
CA GLY A 433 6.16 22.83 -18.85
C GLY A 433 4.88 22.47 -18.09
N ILE A 434 4.98 21.72 -16.97
CA ILE A 434 3.84 21.31 -16.16
C ILE A 434 3.55 22.41 -15.14
N ALA A 435 2.50 23.20 -15.41
CA ALA A 435 2.15 24.35 -14.58
C ALA A 435 1.42 23.90 -13.30
N MET A 436 2.09 24.02 -12.15
CA MET A 436 1.52 23.74 -10.83
C MET A 436 1.94 24.87 -9.84
N PRO A 437 1.45 26.11 -10.06
CA PRO A 437 1.92 27.28 -9.28
C PRO A 437 1.50 27.21 -7.81
N ASP A 438 0.40 26.54 -7.51
CA ASP A 438 -0.23 26.39 -6.20
C ASP A 438 0.23 25.10 -5.46
N LEU A 439 1.12 24.30 -6.04
CA LEU A 439 1.59 23.06 -5.42
C LEU A 439 2.39 23.35 -4.15
N VAL A 440 2.02 22.78 -3.03
CA VAL A 440 2.79 22.71 -1.80
C VAL A 440 3.11 21.25 -1.49
N LEU A 441 4.41 20.94 -1.41
CA LEU A 441 4.94 19.62 -1.07
C LEU A 441 5.59 19.68 0.31
N ASP A 442 5.15 18.83 1.21
CA ASP A 442 5.71 18.64 2.55
C ASP A 442 6.44 17.28 2.62
N ASN A 443 5.72 16.17 2.52
CA ASN A 443 6.28 14.83 2.66
C ASN A 443 6.01 13.90 1.45
N GLY A 444 5.30 14.39 0.44
CA GLY A 444 5.00 13.68 -0.81
C GLY A 444 4.00 12.53 -0.70
N SER A 445 3.38 12.32 0.47
CA SER A 445 2.41 11.25 0.68
C SER A 445 0.96 11.69 0.72
N GLY A 446 0.69 12.98 0.94
CA GLY A 446 -0.65 13.52 1.16
C GLY A 446 -1.16 13.32 2.58
N LEU A 447 -0.39 12.72 3.48
CA LEU A 447 -0.70 12.68 4.91
C LEU A 447 -0.04 13.90 5.57
N SER A 448 -0.61 15.08 5.28
CA SER A 448 -0.16 16.39 5.71
C SER A 448 -1.32 17.38 5.75
N ARG A 449 -1.26 18.37 6.60
CA ARG A 449 -2.17 19.53 6.62
C ARG A 449 -1.64 20.71 5.82
N ASP A 450 -0.38 20.62 5.39
CA ASP A 450 0.33 21.69 4.66
C ASP A 450 0.36 21.43 3.15
N GLU A 451 0.22 20.16 2.70
CA GLU A 451 0.21 19.83 1.28
C GLU A 451 -1.08 20.30 0.59
N HIS A 452 -0.92 21.12 -0.46
CA HIS A 452 -2.03 21.66 -1.23
C HIS A 452 -1.76 21.58 -2.73
N VAL A 453 -2.82 21.45 -3.51
CA VAL A 453 -2.81 21.53 -4.97
C VAL A 453 -4.21 21.86 -5.48
N SER A 454 -4.32 22.57 -6.59
CA SER A 454 -5.61 22.77 -7.28
C SER A 454 -5.94 21.57 -8.17
N ALA A 455 -7.24 21.39 -8.45
CA ALA A 455 -7.67 20.34 -9.37
C ALA A 455 -7.11 20.56 -10.79
N LEU A 456 -7.00 21.82 -11.22
CA LEU A 456 -6.43 22.16 -12.52
C LEU A 456 -4.95 21.81 -12.62
N SER A 457 -4.15 22.14 -11.59
CA SER A 457 -2.72 21.78 -11.54
C SER A 457 -2.51 20.27 -11.57
N LEU A 458 -3.31 19.51 -10.83
CA LEU A 458 -3.17 18.05 -10.84
C LEU A 458 -3.68 17.43 -12.15
N ALA A 459 -4.68 18.01 -12.83
CA ALA A 459 -5.11 17.59 -14.16
C ALA A 459 -4.01 17.83 -15.21
N ALA A 460 -3.33 18.97 -15.17
CA ALA A 460 -2.18 19.24 -16.04
C ALA A 460 -1.06 18.22 -15.86
N LEU A 461 -0.79 17.79 -14.61
CA LEU A 461 0.17 16.71 -14.35
C LEU A 461 -0.29 15.39 -14.96
N LEU A 462 -1.57 15.02 -14.83
CA LEU A 462 -2.11 13.78 -15.39
C LEU A 462 -2.06 13.78 -16.92
N GLN A 463 -2.36 14.92 -17.60
CA GLN A 463 -2.18 15.07 -19.05
C GLN A 463 -0.73 14.82 -19.46
N ALA A 464 0.22 15.46 -18.76
CA ALA A 464 1.64 15.29 -19.03
C ALA A 464 2.12 13.86 -18.74
N ALA A 465 1.61 13.23 -17.68
CA ALA A 465 1.96 11.86 -17.34
C ALA A 465 1.49 10.87 -18.41
N ASN A 466 0.28 11.04 -18.94
CA ASN A 466 -0.24 10.19 -20.01
C ASN A 466 0.54 10.34 -21.34
N ALA A 467 1.08 11.53 -21.62
CA ALA A 467 1.90 11.80 -22.80
C ALA A 467 3.39 11.43 -22.63
N SER A 468 3.81 10.97 -21.45
CA SER A 468 5.20 10.74 -21.12
C SER A 468 5.70 9.34 -21.51
N PRO A 469 7.02 9.12 -21.61
CA PRO A 469 7.60 7.78 -21.81
C PRO A 469 7.30 6.79 -20.69
N VAL A 470 6.91 7.28 -19.50
CA VAL A 470 6.58 6.44 -18.33
C VAL A 470 5.08 6.25 -18.13
N ALA A 471 4.25 6.66 -19.12
CA ALA A 471 2.79 6.62 -19.06
C ALA A 471 2.26 5.24 -18.65
N GLN A 472 2.74 4.17 -19.31
CA GLN A 472 2.28 2.82 -19.03
C GLN A 472 2.51 2.42 -17.57
N ALA A 473 3.74 2.57 -17.06
CA ALA A 473 4.08 2.24 -15.67
C ALA A 473 3.28 3.09 -14.66
N PHE A 474 3.01 4.36 -15.00
CA PHE A 474 2.24 5.26 -14.15
C PHE A 474 0.75 4.89 -14.12
N VAL A 475 0.11 4.71 -15.28
CA VAL A 475 -1.32 4.40 -15.39
C VAL A 475 -1.65 3.02 -14.79
N ASP A 476 -0.83 2.00 -15.08
CA ASP A 476 -1.02 0.64 -14.55
C ASP A 476 -0.89 0.58 -13.01
N SER A 477 -0.16 1.52 -12.43
CA SER A 477 -0.04 1.62 -10.98
C SER A 477 -1.31 2.10 -10.29
N LEU A 478 -2.25 2.71 -11.00
CA LEU A 478 -3.47 3.26 -10.39
C LEU A 478 -4.48 2.17 -10.04
N PRO A 479 -5.20 2.29 -8.92
CA PRO A 479 -6.31 1.40 -8.57
C PRO A 479 -7.40 1.37 -9.63
N ILE A 480 -7.92 0.20 -9.97
CA ILE A 480 -8.94 0.00 -10.99
C ILE A 480 -10.31 -0.19 -10.32
N ALA A 481 -11.31 0.58 -10.76
CA ALA A 481 -12.67 0.53 -10.23
C ALA A 481 -13.24 -0.89 -10.24
N GLY A 482 -13.68 -1.37 -9.08
CA GLY A 482 -14.26 -2.69 -8.88
C GLY A 482 -13.30 -3.87 -8.98
N ILE A 483 -12.01 -3.66 -9.30
CA ILE A 483 -11.05 -4.73 -9.59
C ILE A 483 -9.98 -4.84 -8.50
N ASP A 484 -9.24 -3.76 -8.22
CA ASP A 484 -8.08 -3.83 -7.37
C ASP A 484 -7.81 -2.56 -6.51
N GLY A 485 -6.77 -2.65 -5.69
CA GLY A 485 -6.28 -1.55 -4.86
C GLY A 485 -7.37 -0.94 -3.97
N THR A 486 -7.31 0.37 -3.77
CA THR A 486 -8.28 1.12 -2.95
C THR A 486 -9.66 1.26 -3.61
N MET A 487 -9.80 0.88 -4.89
CA MET A 487 -11.04 0.88 -5.64
C MET A 487 -11.73 -0.48 -5.74
N LYS A 488 -11.11 -1.57 -5.24
CA LYS A 488 -11.59 -2.96 -5.37
C LYS A 488 -13.08 -3.17 -5.02
N ASN A 489 -13.56 -2.48 -3.98
CA ASN A 489 -14.93 -2.65 -3.47
C ASN A 489 -15.83 -1.45 -3.82
N ARG A 490 -15.48 -0.68 -4.86
CA ARG A 490 -16.23 0.49 -5.34
C ARG A 490 -16.65 0.30 -6.78
N LEU A 491 -17.90 0.69 -7.11
CA LEU A 491 -18.42 0.67 -8.49
C LEU A 491 -18.43 -0.75 -9.11
N THR A 492 -18.60 -1.77 -8.28
CA THR A 492 -18.55 -3.19 -8.69
C THR A 492 -19.71 -3.60 -9.60
N ASN A 493 -20.82 -2.86 -9.60
CA ASN A 493 -22.03 -3.12 -10.39
C ASN A 493 -22.35 -1.97 -11.36
N ALA A 494 -21.43 -1.02 -11.56
CA ALA A 494 -21.61 0.13 -12.44
C ALA A 494 -20.97 -0.12 -13.81
N GLY A 495 -21.42 0.59 -14.85
CA GLY A 495 -20.82 0.49 -16.18
C GLY A 495 -19.33 0.83 -16.22
N VAL A 496 -18.86 1.65 -15.28
CA VAL A 496 -17.46 2.07 -15.12
C VAL A 496 -16.55 0.97 -14.54
N LEU A 497 -17.08 -0.19 -14.16
CA LEU A 497 -16.30 -1.35 -13.68
C LEU A 497 -15.16 -1.67 -14.65
N GLY A 498 -13.92 -1.67 -14.16
CA GLY A 498 -12.71 -1.94 -14.95
C GLY A 498 -12.25 -0.78 -15.85
N ASN A 499 -13.06 0.30 -16.00
CA ASN A 499 -12.81 1.38 -16.95
C ASN A 499 -12.28 2.67 -16.27
N ALA A 500 -12.09 2.69 -14.97
CA ALA A 500 -11.55 3.84 -14.26
C ALA A 500 -10.30 3.46 -13.46
N HIS A 501 -9.19 4.14 -13.75
CA HIS A 501 -7.90 4.01 -13.10
C HIS A 501 -7.71 5.19 -12.16
N ILE A 502 -8.05 5.03 -10.87
CA ILE A 502 -8.27 6.14 -9.94
C ILE A 502 -7.44 6.00 -8.68
N LYS A 503 -6.57 6.97 -8.44
CA LYS A 503 -5.97 7.17 -7.12
C LYS A 503 -6.98 7.85 -6.21
N THR A 504 -7.21 7.27 -5.04
CA THR A 504 -8.06 7.85 -3.99
C THR A 504 -7.26 8.58 -2.94
N GLY A 505 -7.87 9.59 -2.30
CA GLY A 505 -7.35 10.28 -1.14
C GLY A 505 -8.40 10.35 -0.01
N THR A 506 -7.94 10.16 1.23
CA THR A 506 -8.81 10.17 2.42
C THR A 506 -8.05 10.76 3.60
N LEU A 507 -8.59 11.83 4.21
CA LEU A 507 -8.34 12.26 5.57
C LEU A 507 -9.70 12.31 6.29
N ARG A 508 -9.72 12.70 7.56
CA ARG A 508 -10.98 12.79 8.31
C ARG A 508 -12.02 13.66 7.58
N ASP A 509 -11.59 14.83 7.13
CA ASP A 509 -12.35 15.89 6.50
C ASP A 509 -12.07 16.03 4.99
N VAL A 510 -11.40 15.06 4.36
CA VAL A 510 -11.05 15.08 2.94
C VAL A 510 -11.45 13.78 2.25
N ARG A 511 -12.06 13.93 1.07
CA ARG A 511 -12.16 12.87 0.05
C ARG A 511 -11.63 13.41 -1.26
N ALA A 512 -10.81 12.61 -1.92
CA ALA A 512 -10.19 12.97 -3.19
C ALA A 512 -10.16 11.79 -4.15
N ILE A 513 -10.27 12.09 -5.44
CA ILE A 513 -10.00 11.18 -6.54
C ILE A 513 -9.22 11.91 -7.63
N ALA A 514 -8.30 11.19 -8.30
CA ALA A 514 -7.61 11.69 -9.47
C ALA A 514 -7.13 10.52 -10.34
N GLY A 515 -7.23 10.64 -11.66
CA GLY A 515 -6.80 9.59 -12.58
C GLY A 515 -7.50 9.66 -13.92
N TYR A 516 -7.77 8.48 -14.50
CA TYR A 516 -8.28 8.34 -15.86
C TYR A 516 -9.55 7.49 -15.91
N VAL A 517 -10.45 7.83 -16.83
CA VAL A 517 -11.66 7.05 -17.12
C VAL A 517 -11.73 6.80 -18.62
N ALA A 518 -11.87 5.54 -19.02
CA ALA A 518 -12.22 5.17 -20.40
C ALA A 518 -13.74 5.20 -20.52
N GLY A 519 -14.26 6.15 -21.30
CA GLY A 519 -15.70 6.34 -21.52
C GLY A 519 -16.30 5.29 -22.45
N ALA A 520 -17.60 5.06 -22.33
CA ALA A 520 -18.37 4.19 -23.22
C ALA A 520 -18.43 4.73 -24.65
N ASP A 521 -18.15 6.02 -24.84
CA ASP A 521 -18.01 6.70 -26.13
C ASP A 521 -16.66 6.47 -26.83
N GLY A 522 -15.77 5.68 -26.23
CA GLY A 522 -14.43 5.37 -26.73
C GLY A 522 -13.40 6.48 -26.48
N GLN A 523 -13.76 7.55 -25.78
CA GLN A 523 -12.83 8.59 -25.35
C GLN A 523 -12.20 8.25 -23.99
N SER A 524 -11.02 8.79 -23.74
CA SER A 524 -10.38 8.73 -22.42
C SER A 524 -10.41 10.10 -21.76
N TYR A 525 -10.68 10.12 -20.46
CA TYR A 525 -10.84 11.34 -19.69
C TYR A 525 -9.86 11.39 -18.53
N VAL A 526 -9.32 12.58 -18.24
CA VAL A 526 -8.69 12.94 -16.99
C VAL A 526 -9.77 13.42 -16.03
N VAL A 527 -9.74 12.96 -14.80
CA VAL A 527 -10.59 13.44 -13.71
C VAL A 527 -9.77 13.77 -12.48
N VAL A 528 -10.02 14.95 -11.90
CA VAL A 528 -9.53 15.33 -10.57
C VAL A 528 -10.70 15.91 -9.80
N SER A 529 -10.92 15.42 -8.58
CA SER A 529 -11.93 15.97 -7.70
C SER A 529 -11.50 15.89 -6.24
N PHE A 530 -11.68 17.00 -5.53
CA PHE A 530 -11.44 17.15 -4.09
C PHE A 530 -12.72 17.59 -3.39
N ILE A 531 -12.99 17.04 -2.21
CA ILE A 531 -14.00 17.49 -1.28
C ILE A 531 -13.33 17.69 0.08
N ASN A 532 -13.28 18.96 0.55
CA ASN A 532 -12.74 19.31 1.85
C ASN A 532 -13.90 19.88 2.70
N ASP A 533 -14.42 19.06 3.60
CA ASP A 533 -15.58 19.36 4.45
C ASP A 533 -15.67 18.38 5.62
N ASP A 534 -16.18 18.80 6.76
CA ASP A 534 -16.34 17.93 7.93
C ASP A 534 -17.22 16.70 7.66
N HIS A 535 -18.13 16.78 6.67
CA HIS A 535 -18.98 15.69 6.22
C HIS A 535 -18.44 14.94 4.99
N ALA A 536 -17.16 15.17 4.59
CA ALA A 536 -16.58 14.58 3.40
C ALA A 536 -16.67 13.04 3.36
N GLU A 537 -16.71 12.37 4.54
CA GLU A 537 -16.90 10.91 4.60
C GLU A 537 -18.20 10.46 3.94
N ALA A 538 -19.29 11.17 4.16
CA ALA A 538 -20.60 10.88 3.59
C ALA A 538 -20.67 11.18 2.07
N ALA A 539 -19.77 12.04 1.56
CA ALA A 539 -19.79 12.52 0.18
C ALA A 539 -19.10 11.58 -0.83
N ARG A 540 -18.69 10.38 -0.44
CA ARG A 540 -18.07 9.41 -1.36
C ARG A 540 -18.93 9.15 -2.60
N ALA A 541 -20.26 9.08 -2.43
CA ALA A 541 -21.19 8.88 -3.53
C ALA A 541 -21.14 9.98 -4.59
N ALA A 542 -20.73 11.21 -4.24
CA ALA A 542 -20.56 12.29 -5.24
C ALA A 542 -19.41 11.99 -6.22
N HIS A 543 -18.31 11.38 -5.73
CA HIS A 543 -17.24 10.91 -6.58
C HIS A 543 -17.65 9.69 -7.42
N ASP A 544 -18.41 8.74 -6.86
CA ASP A 544 -18.85 7.56 -7.58
C ASP A 544 -19.79 7.95 -8.73
N THR A 545 -20.77 8.83 -8.49
CA THR A 545 -21.66 9.34 -9.55
C THR A 545 -20.95 10.22 -10.58
N LEU A 546 -19.88 10.93 -10.20
CA LEU A 546 -19.04 11.65 -11.16
C LEU A 546 -18.32 10.70 -12.12
N LEU A 547 -17.76 9.61 -11.62
CA LEU A 547 -17.09 8.60 -12.45
C LEU A 547 -18.08 7.89 -13.40
N GLU A 548 -19.30 7.58 -12.93
CA GLU A 548 -20.36 7.03 -13.76
C GLU A 548 -20.81 8.00 -14.87
N TRP A 549 -20.94 9.29 -14.55
CA TRP A 549 -21.28 10.32 -15.51
C TRP A 549 -20.20 10.48 -16.59
N ILE A 550 -18.91 10.47 -16.20
CA ILE A 550 -17.79 10.54 -17.17
C ILE A 550 -17.81 9.30 -18.06
N TYR A 551 -18.01 8.11 -17.49
CA TYR A 551 -18.08 6.86 -18.25
C TYR A 551 -19.20 6.89 -19.29
N ALA A 552 -20.36 7.49 -18.97
CA ALA A 552 -21.49 7.65 -19.89
C ALA A 552 -21.24 8.63 -21.05
N GLY A 553 -20.06 9.26 -21.13
CA GLY A 553 -19.68 10.20 -22.20
C GLY A 553 -19.67 11.66 -21.78
N ALA A 554 -19.81 11.98 -20.50
CA ALA A 554 -19.73 13.33 -19.94
C ALA A 554 -20.74 14.34 -20.56
N HIS A 555 -22.01 13.91 -20.76
CA HIS A 555 -23.11 14.70 -21.38
C HIS A 555 -24.12 15.21 -20.37
#